data_2167b105e84d45ef13a1e028b4d62b3d
#
_entry.id   2167b105e84d45ef13a1e028b4d62b3d
#
_cell.length_a   1.000
_cell.length_b   1.000
_cell.length_c   1.000
_cell.angle_alpha   90.00
_cell.angle_beta   90.00
_cell.angle_gamma   90.00
#
_symmetry.space_group_name_H-M   'P 1'
#
loop_
_entity.id
_entity.type
_entity.pdbx_description
1 polymer ?
#
loop_
_entity_poly.entity_id
_entity_poly.type
_entity_poly.pdbx_seq_one_letter_code
_entity_poly.pdbx_strand_id
1 'polypeptide(L)'
;MRAAAAAAAAAAAAAAAAALVHLRRRRRLMHACPPEWWLALRSQPEWLPMRVREWEDAAWRASSGWVGVDFVHGASAAVRVLEYVFKSDEPLQVVGAAHFRNGAESHKGLCHGGSMCALMDDIIGWTGFCVSGECVPWSGFTVQVNTRLSVPVPVGAWLKVEAQVERCEGKRKVWIRSKLSDPNDGTVHCTAEGLFLRSAEANARGTA
;
A
#
# COMPACT_ATOMS: atom_id res chain seq x y z
N MET A 1 25.32 50.65 0.56
CA MET A 1 23.99 50.30 1.05
C MET A 1 23.05 49.73 -0.04
N ARG A 2 22.91 50.36 -1.19
CA ARG A 2 22.01 49.87 -2.29
C ARG A 2 22.38 48.50 -2.85
N ALA A 3 23.67 48.16 -2.98
CA ALA A 3 24.11 46.86 -3.50
C ALA A 3 23.79 45.68 -2.53
N ALA A 4 23.93 45.93 -1.21
CA ALA A 4 23.61 44.89 -0.21
C ALA A 4 22.10 44.62 -0.16
N ALA A 5 21.26 45.65 -0.32
CA ALA A 5 19.82 45.49 -0.37
C ALA A 5 19.37 44.70 -1.62
N ALA A 6 20.02 44.95 -2.78
CA ALA A 6 19.71 44.21 -4.01
C ALA A 6 20.10 42.72 -3.89
N ALA A 7 21.27 42.43 -3.29
CA ALA A 7 21.71 41.05 -3.07
C ALA A 7 20.77 40.30 -2.12
N ALA A 8 20.29 40.95 -1.05
CA ALA A 8 19.35 40.35 -0.11
C ALA A 8 17.99 40.07 -0.79
N ALA A 9 17.50 40.99 -1.64
CA ALA A 9 16.26 40.79 -2.40
C ALA A 9 16.38 39.63 -3.40
N ALA A 10 17.51 39.49 -4.10
CA ALA A 10 17.77 38.40 -5.01
C ALA A 10 17.83 37.04 -4.29
N ALA A 11 18.47 36.97 -3.10
CA ALA A 11 18.53 35.77 -2.30
C ALA A 11 17.13 35.35 -1.77
N ALA A 12 16.30 36.30 -1.34
CA ALA A 12 14.93 36.05 -0.93
C ALA A 12 14.05 35.55 -2.07
N ALA A 13 14.19 36.12 -3.28
CA ALA A 13 13.47 35.66 -4.47
C ALA A 13 13.86 34.23 -4.87
N ALA A 14 15.17 33.90 -4.82
CA ALA A 14 15.66 32.55 -5.10
C ALA A 14 15.12 31.52 -4.08
N ALA A 15 15.11 31.87 -2.78
CA ALA A 15 14.55 31.03 -1.73
C ALA A 15 13.04 30.79 -1.94
N ALA A 16 12.28 31.84 -2.29
CA ALA A 16 10.86 31.74 -2.57
C ALA A 16 10.58 30.85 -3.80
N ALA A 17 11.38 30.99 -4.87
CA ALA A 17 11.26 30.13 -6.05
C ALA A 17 11.55 28.67 -5.71
N ALA A 18 12.61 28.40 -4.95
CA ALA A 18 12.94 27.05 -4.49
C ALA A 18 11.81 26.44 -3.63
N ALA A 19 11.24 27.23 -2.72
CA ALA A 19 10.10 26.80 -1.92
C ALA A 19 8.87 26.47 -2.78
N LEU A 20 8.60 27.28 -3.80
CA LEU A 20 7.47 27.06 -4.70
C LEU A 20 7.66 25.78 -5.54
N VAL A 21 8.86 25.54 -6.04
CA VAL A 21 9.23 24.30 -6.77
C VAL A 21 9.05 23.10 -5.84
N HIS A 22 9.51 23.20 -4.60
CA HIS A 22 9.36 22.13 -3.60
C HIS A 22 7.89 21.85 -3.29
N LEU A 23 7.05 22.89 -3.11
CA LEU A 23 5.61 22.78 -2.89
C LEU A 23 4.89 22.13 -4.08
N ARG A 24 5.26 22.52 -5.33
CA ARG A 24 4.71 21.91 -6.56
C ARG A 24 5.08 20.44 -6.68
N ARG A 25 6.34 20.10 -6.38
CA ARG A 25 6.83 18.70 -6.35
C ARG A 25 6.07 17.89 -5.28
N ARG A 26 5.90 18.42 -4.07
CA ARG A 26 5.10 17.79 -2.99
C ARG A 26 3.66 17.54 -3.43
N ARG A 27 2.99 18.53 -4.04
CA ARG A 27 1.62 18.37 -4.57
C ARG A 27 1.55 17.27 -5.64
N ARG A 28 2.51 17.23 -6.60
CA ARG A 28 2.57 16.15 -7.60
C ARG A 28 2.71 14.78 -6.96
N LEU A 29 3.58 14.61 -5.97
CA LEU A 29 3.77 13.35 -5.27
C LEU A 29 2.55 12.92 -4.45
N MET A 30 1.72 13.85 -4.00
CA MET A 30 0.49 13.54 -3.26
C MET A 30 -0.70 13.14 -4.15
N HIS A 31 -0.73 13.62 -5.40
CA HIS A 31 -1.84 13.43 -6.35
C HIS A 31 -1.41 12.77 -7.65
N ALA A 32 -0.32 11.98 -7.60
CA ALA A 32 0.11 11.23 -8.78
C ALA A 32 -1.01 10.30 -9.25
N CYS A 33 -1.34 10.37 -10.54
CA CYS A 33 -2.28 9.43 -11.14
C CYS A 33 -1.75 8.00 -11.03
N PRO A 34 -2.64 7.01 -10.91
CA PRO A 34 -2.25 5.61 -10.97
C PRO A 34 -1.49 5.31 -12.28
N PRO A 35 -0.45 4.48 -12.25
CA PRO A 35 0.34 4.17 -13.43
C PRO A 35 -0.45 3.32 -14.44
N GLU A 36 -0.08 3.41 -15.73
CA GLU A 36 -0.77 2.71 -16.82
C GLU A 36 -0.78 1.20 -16.62
N TRP A 37 0.31 0.61 -16.13
CA TRP A 37 0.37 -0.83 -15.87
C TRP A 37 -0.70 -1.29 -14.86
N TRP A 38 -1.01 -0.44 -13.86
CA TRP A 38 -2.07 -0.73 -12.91
C TRP A 38 -3.45 -0.66 -13.55
N LEU A 39 -3.70 0.39 -14.34
CA LEU A 39 -4.96 0.55 -15.05
C LEU A 39 -5.21 -0.61 -16.02
N ALA A 40 -4.17 -1.06 -16.72
CA ALA A 40 -4.23 -2.21 -17.62
C ALA A 40 -4.53 -3.52 -16.85
N LEU A 41 -3.85 -3.75 -15.71
CA LEU A 41 -4.06 -4.96 -14.91
C LEU A 41 -5.48 -5.02 -14.34
N ARG A 42 -5.95 -3.94 -13.71
CA ARG A 42 -7.28 -3.91 -13.08
C ARG A 42 -8.45 -3.97 -14.07
N SER A 43 -8.21 -3.72 -15.36
CA SER A 43 -9.23 -3.84 -16.42
C SER A 43 -9.42 -5.26 -16.94
N GLN A 44 -8.56 -6.20 -16.57
CA GLN A 44 -8.67 -7.59 -16.98
C GLN A 44 -9.79 -8.28 -16.19
N PRO A 45 -10.68 -9.03 -16.86
CA PRO A 45 -11.91 -9.56 -16.25
C PRO A 45 -11.67 -10.59 -15.13
N GLU A 46 -10.51 -11.24 -15.12
CA GLU A 46 -10.13 -12.21 -14.10
C GLU A 46 -9.71 -11.56 -12.76
N TRP A 47 -9.43 -10.25 -12.74
CA TRP A 47 -9.10 -9.52 -11.54
C TRP A 47 -10.32 -8.84 -10.92
N LEU A 48 -10.80 -9.36 -9.82
CA LEU A 48 -11.95 -8.82 -9.10
C LEU A 48 -11.53 -7.70 -8.15
N PRO A 49 -12.14 -6.50 -8.21
CA PRO A 49 -11.81 -5.41 -7.31
C PRO A 49 -12.31 -5.70 -5.87
N MET A 50 -11.46 -5.43 -4.88
CA MET A 50 -11.90 -5.43 -3.48
C MET A 50 -12.64 -4.13 -3.18
N ARG A 51 -13.93 -4.23 -2.89
CA ARG A 51 -14.79 -3.11 -2.48
C ARG A 51 -14.90 -3.12 -0.96
N VAL A 52 -14.16 -2.24 -0.31
CA VAL A 52 -14.10 -2.17 1.17
C VAL A 52 -14.56 -0.79 1.59
N ARG A 53 -15.75 -0.73 2.18
CA ARG A 53 -16.40 0.53 2.56
C ARG A 53 -15.55 1.35 3.54
N GLU A 54 -14.82 0.68 4.41
CA GLU A 54 -13.90 1.28 5.37
C GLU A 54 -12.79 2.11 4.72
N TRP A 55 -12.44 1.82 3.46
CA TRP A 55 -11.44 2.58 2.71
C TRP A 55 -12.03 3.78 1.97
N GLU A 56 -13.27 3.63 1.51
CA GLU A 56 -13.93 4.54 0.57
C GLU A 56 -14.77 5.60 1.27
N ASP A 57 -15.36 5.28 2.44
CA ASP A 57 -16.35 6.11 3.13
C ASP A 57 -15.90 6.54 4.52
N ALA A 58 -15.19 7.67 4.57
CA ALA A 58 -14.73 8.24 5.83
C ALA A 58 -15.87 8.65 6.78
N ALA A 59 -17.03 9.05 6.23
CA ALA A 59 -18.19 9.45 7.03
C ALA A 59 -18.84 8.23 7.68
N TRP A 60 -19.03 7.15 6.91
CA TRP A 60 -19.50 5.87 7.45
C TRP A 60 -18.55 5.32 8.50
N ARG A 61 -17.24 5.38 8.23
CA ARG A 61 -16.20 4.94 9.16
C ARG A 61 -16.36 5.63 10.52
N ALA A 62 -16.46 6.96 10.53
CA ALA A 62 -16.66 7.75 11.75
C ALA A 62 -17.97 7.41 12.46
N SER A 63 -19.10 7.30 11.73
CA SER A 63 -20.41 6.96 12.31
C SER A 63 -20.50 5.52 12.82
N SER A 64 -19.65 4.61 12.33
CA SER A 64 -19.57 3.22 12.73
C SER A 64 -18.60 2.97 13.90
N GLY A 65 -18.10 4.02 14.55
CA GLY A 65 -17.25 3.93 15.75
C GLY A 65 -15.76 3.80 15.50
N TRP A 66 -15.31 3.93 14.25
CA TRP A 66 -13.88 3.97 13.94
C TRP A 66 -13.30 5.32 14.36
N VAL A 67 -12.25 5.30 15.20
CA VAL A 67 -11.65 6.52 15.77
C VAL A 67 -10.48 7.07 14.96
N GLY A 68 -9.95 6.32 14.01
CA GLY A 68 -8.78 6.69 13.22
C GLY A 68 -9.02 6.64 11.71
N VAL A 69 -7.97 6.98 10.96
CA VAL A 69 -7.90 6.78 9.50
C VAL A 69 -7.20 5.46 9.21
N ASP A 70 -7.47 4.89 8.04
CA ASP A 70 -6.75 3.70 7.59
C ASP A 70 -5.29 4.03 7.34
N PHE A 71 -4.38 3.13 7.78
CA PHE A 71 -2.95 3.37 7.77
C PHE A 71 -2.35 3.32 6.35
N VAL A 72 -2.89 2.43 5.48
CA VAL A 72 -2.40 2.22 4.11
C VAL A 72 -3.37 2.80 3.08
N HIS A 73 -4.67 2.71 3.31
CA HIS A 73 -5.69 3.12 2.33
C HIS A 73 -6.19 4.56 2.55
N GLY A 74 -5.89 5.15 3.71
CA GLY A 74 -6.29 6.52 4.03
C GLY A 74 -5.72 7.57 3.07
N ALA A 75 -6.50 8.63 2.81
CA ALA A 75 -6.08 9.69 1.89
C ALA A 75 -4.76 10.38 2.26
N SER A 76 -4.38 10.39 3.55
CA SER A 76 -3.14 10.95 4.08
C SER A 76 -2.03 9.91 4.30
N ALA A 77 -2.26 8.63 4.00
CA ALA A 77 -1.30 7.55 4.23
C ALA A 77 0.07 7.84 3.58
N ALA A 78 1.14 7.53 4.29
CA ALA A 78 2.52 7.71 3.84
C ALA A 78 2.86 6.74 2.69
N VAL A 79 2.40 5.51 2.77
CA VAL A 79 2.29 4.56 1.65
C VAL A 79 0.82 4.36 1.39
N ARG A 80 0.37 4.59 0.17
CA ARG A 80 -1.05 4.50 -0.15
C ARG A 80 -1.30 3.47 -1.23
N VAL A 81 -2.14 2.52 -0.92
CA VAL A 81 -2.79 1.63 -1.89
C VAL A 81 -4.19 2.16 -2.16
N LEU A 82 -4.53 2.36 -3.42
CA LEU A 82 -5.86 2.88 -3.80
C LEU A 82 -6.91 1.79 -3.74
N GLU A 83 -6.55 0.60 -4.21
CA GLU A 83 -7.43 -0.54 -4.36
C GLU A 83 -6.57 -1.80 -4.47
N TYR A 84 -7.06 -2.92 -3.98
CA TYR A 84 -6.57 -4.24 -4.32
C TYR A 84 -7.51 -4.92 -5.32
N VAL A 85 -6.93 -5.75 -6.17
CA VAL A 85 -7.65 -6.72 -7.00
C VAL A 85 -7.18 -8.12 -6.64
N PHE A 86 -8.06 -9.11 -6.78
CA PHE A 86 -7.72 -10.50 -6.47
C PHE A 86 -8.24 -11.46 -7.55
N LYS A 87 -7.57 -12.61 -7.65
CA LYS A 87 -8.03 -13.79 -8.38
C LYS A 87 -8.26 -14.90 -7.38
N SER A 88 -9.39 -15.59 -7.50
CA SER A 88 -9.73 -16.75 -6.68
C SER A 88 -9.14 -18.07 -7.18
N ASP A 89 -8.48 -18.07 -8.34
CA ASP A 89 -7.78 -19.24 -8.89
C ASP A 89 -6.70 -19.75 -7.94
N GLU A 90 -6.36 -21.03 -8.04
CA GLU A 90 -5.26 -21.58 -7.24
C GLU A 90 -3.91 -21.39 -7.95
N PRO A 91 -2.93 -20.74 -7.29
CA PRO A 91 -3.04 -20.12 -5.96
C PRO A 91 -3.79 -18.79 -5.98
N LEU A 92 -4.63 -18.54 -4.96
CA LEU A 92 -5.27 -17.24 -4.77
C LEU A 92 -4.22 -16.13 -4.71
N GLN A 93 -4.46 -15.08 -5.50
CA GLN A 93 -3.54 -13.95 -5.64
C GLN A 93 -4.24 -12.62 -5.36
N VAL A 94 -3.51 -11.70 -4.73
CA VAL A 94 -3.92 -10.31 -4.51
C VAL A 94 -2.83 -9.40 -5.06
N VAL A 95 -3.24 -8.34 -5.76
CA VAL A 95 -2.31 -7.35 -6.33
C VAL A 95 -2.82 -5.94 -6.06
N GLY A 96 -1.91 -5.01 -5.82
CA GLY A 96 -2.18 -3.59 -5.67
C GLY A 96 -1.09 -2.70 -6.26
N ALA A 97 -1.43 -1.44 -6.48
CA ALA A 97 -0.47 -0.39 -6.79
C ALA A 97 -0.22 0.46 -5.53
N ALA A 98 0.99 0.41 -5.01
CA ALA A 98 1.41 1.13 -3.82
C ALA A 98 2.18 2.40 -4.20
N HIS A 99 1.70 3.55 -3.76
CA HIS A 99 2.36 4.84 -3.93
C HIS A 99 3.11 5.24 -2.66
N PHE A 100 4.43 5.26 -2.74
CA PHE A 100 5.32 5.66 -1.65
C PHE A 100 5.47 7.18 -1.64
N ARG A 101 4.74 7.84 -0.76
CA ARG A 101 4.59 9.30 -0.73
C ARG A 101 5.66 9.94 0.16
N ASN A 102 5.73 11.27 0.13
CA ASN A 102 6.69 12.05 0.90
C ASN A 102 6.60 11.83 2.43
N GLY A 103 5.47 11.42 2.96
CA GLY A 103 5.31 11.06 4.36
C GLY A 103 6.07 9.79 4.79
N ALA A 104 6.51 8.97 3.83
CA ALA A 104 7.32 7.78 4.10
C ALA A 104 8.84 8.07 4.13
N GLU A 105 9.29 9.31 3.83
CA GLU A 105 10.71 9.64 3.75
C GLU A 105 11.41 9.49 5.11
N SER A 106 12.59 8.85 5.12
CA SER A 106 13.50 8.82 6.27
C SER A 106 14.89 9.32 5.93
N HIS A 107 15.53 8.77 4.91
CA HIS A 107 16.73 9.33 4.32
C HIS A 107 16.35 10.22 3.14
N LYS A 108 17.20 11.20 2.81
CA LYS A 108 16.93 12.14 1.72
C LYS A 108 16.59 11.42 0.41
N GLY A 109 15.32 11.52 0.00
CA GLY A 109 14.78 10.91 -1.21
C GLY A 109 14.42 9.43 -1.10
N LEU A 110 14.60 8.78 0.05
CA LEU A 110 14.35 7.37 0.28
C LEU A 110 13.33 7.15 1.40
N CYS A 111 12.49 6.14 1.22
CA CYS A 111 11.46 5.79 2.17
C CYS A 111 11.99 4.94 3.34
N HIS A 112 11.38 5.07 4.49
CA HIS A 112 11.66 4.26 5.67
C HIS A 112 11.29 2.78 5.43
N GLY A 113 12.16 1.85 5.84
CA GLY A 113 11.89 0.40 5.71
C GLY A 113 10.60 -0.04 6.41
N GLY A 114 10.22 0.59 7.51
CA GLY A 114 8.96 0.35 8.19
C GLY A 114 7.72 0.60 7.33
N SER A 115 7.79 1.48 6.33
CA SER A 115 6.70 1.69 5.37
C SER A 115 6.48 0.48 4.45
N MET A 116 7.57 -0.21 4.07
CA MET A 116 7.49 -1.48 3.35
C MET A 116 6.94 -2.60 4.24
N CYS A 117 7.41 -2.70 5.49
CA CYS A 117 6.91 -3.70 6.44
C CYS A 117 5.40 -3.58 6.67
N ALA A 118 4.91 -2.34 6.86
CA ALA A 118 3.49 -2.09 7.05
C ALA A 118 2.66 -2.49 5.81
N LEU A 119 3.16 -2.21 4.60
CA LEU A 119 2.51 -2.62 3.36
C LEU A 119 2.49 -4.15 3.20
N MET A 120 3.57 -4.85 3.63
CA MET A 120 3.61 -6.31 3.57
C MET A 120 2.60 -6.94 4.53
N ASP A 121 2.46 -6.42 5.75
CA ASP A 121 1.44 -6.86 6.71
C ASP A 121 0.03 -6.63 6.15
N ASP A 122 -0.22 -5.46 5.60
CA ASP A 122 -1.51 -5.07 5.04
C ASP A 122 -1.95 -6.03 3.92
N ILE A 123 -1.11 -6.26 2.89
CA ILE A 123 -1.49 -7.15 1.78
C ILE A 123 -1.62 -8.61 2.22
N ILE A 124 -0.84 -9.07 3.20
CA ILE A 124 -0.98 -10.41 3.78
C ILE A 124 -2.34 -10.55 4.47
N GLY A 125 -2.75 -9.56 5.25
CA GLY A 125 -4.07 -9.52 5.88
C GLY A 125 -5.20 -9.57 4.87
N TRP A 126 -5.15 -8.71 3.84
CA TRP A 126 -6.18 -8.68 2.80
C TRP A 126 -6.21 -9.95 1.95
N THR A 127 -5.05 -10.58 1.68
CA THR A 127 -5.01 -11.90 1.02
C THR A 127 -5.67 -12.96 1.90
N GLY A 128 -5.41 -12.93 3.20
CA GLY A 128 -6.05 -13.83 4.18
C GLY A 128 -7.57 -13.71 4.22
N PHE A 129 -8.12 -12.50 4.04
CA PHE A 129 -9.56 -12.27 3.97
C PHE A 129 -10.22 -12.84 2.69
N CYS A 130 -9.44 -13.13 1.65
CA CYS A 130 -9.93 -13.66 0.39
C CYS A 130 -9.84 -15.19 0.26
N VAL A 131 -9.30 -15.90 1.24
CA VAL A 131 -9.03 -17.35 1.17
C VAL A 131 -10.26 -18.22 0.88
N SER A 132 -11.45 -17.73 1.18
CA SER A 132 -12.71 -18.42 0.84
C SER A 132 -13.16 -18.27 -0.62
N GLY A 133 -12.41 -17.55 -1.46
CA GLY A 133 -12.79 -17.18 -2.82
C GLY A 133 -13.57 -15.87 -2.90
N GLU A 134 -13.99 -15.33 -1.76
CA GLU A 134 -14.62 -14.03 -1.63
C GLU A 134 -13.87 -13.20 -0.58
N CYS A 135 -13.84 -11.88 -0.76
CA CYS A 135 -13.24 -10.99 0.23
C CYS A 135 -14.20 -10.83 1.42
N VAL A 136 -13.84 -11.41 2.56
CA VAL A 136 -14.58 -11.30 3.83
C VAL A 136 -13.73 -10.51 4.83
N PRO A 137 -13.83 -9.16 4.88
CA PRO A 137 -13.06 -8.34 5.80
C PRO A 137 -13.24 -8.80 7.26
N TRP A 138 -12.17 -8.71 8.03
CA TRP A 138 -12.13 -9.02 9.47
C TRP A 138 -12.40 -10.50 9.80
N SER A 139 -12.29 -11.40 8.80
CA SER A 139 -12.42 -12.86 9.00
C SER A 139 -11.21 -13.52 9.68
N GLY A 140 -10.25 -12.74 10.13
CA GLY A 140 -9.03 -13.18 10.80
C GLY A 140 -8.07 -12.03 11.01
N PHE A 141 -6.81 -12.35 11.27
CA PHE A 141 -5.74 -11.36 11.45
C PHE A 141 -4.37 -11.96 11.16
N THR A 142 -3.42 -11.11 10.76
CA THR A 142 -2.02 -11.46 10.62
C THR A 142 -1.41 -11.66 12.00
N VAL A 143 -0.73 -12.78 12.22
CA VAL A 143 -0.07 -13.10 13.49
C VAL A 143 1.45 -13.11 13.39
N GLN A 144 1.99 -13.16 12.17
CA GLN A 144 3.42 -13.14 11.91
C GLN A 144 3.70 -12.56 10.53
N VAL A 145 4.74 -11.72 10.42
CA VAL A 145 5.29 -11.23 9.15
C VAL A 145 6.80 -11.25 9.22
N ASN A 146 7.43 -12.02 8.35
CA ASN A 146 8.88 -12.07 8.17
C ASN A 146 9.23 -11.29 6.92
N THR A 147 9.75 -10.08 7.08
CA THR A 147 10.05 -9.17 5.98
C THR A 147 11.54 -9.13 5.67
N ARG A 148 11.90 -9.21 4.38
CA ARG A 148 13.24 -8.99 3.87
C ARG A 148 13.25 -7.73 3.01
N LEU A 149 13.97 -6.70 3.46
CA LEU A 149 14.21 -5.45 2.74
C LEU A 149 15.46 -5.63 1.88
N SER A 150 15.35 -5.49 0.57
CA SER A 150 16.42 -5.77 -0.39
C SER A 150 16.97 -4.51 -1.04
N VAL A 151 16.11 -3.64 -1.53
CA VAL A 151 16.48 -2.41 -2.23
C VAL A 151 15.67 -1.23 -1.68
N PRO A 152 16.30 -0.07 -1.38
CA PRO A 152 15.59 1.11 -0.92
C PRO A 152 14.53 1.58 -1.93
N VAL A 153 13.40 2.10 -1.42
CA VAL A 153 12.32 2.65 -2.25
C VAL A 153 12.48 4.16 -2.36
N PRO A 154 12.52 4.74 -3.57
CA PRO A 154 12.51 6.18 -3.75
C PRO A 154 11.17 6.81 -3.34
N VAL A 155 11.22 8.01 -2.77
CA VAL A 155 10.00 8.80 -2.51
C VAL A 155 9.34 9.19 -3.84
N GLY A 156 8.03 8.95 -3.94
CA GLY A 156 7.23 9.18 -5.14
C GLY A 156 7.09 7.95 -6.03
N ALA A 157 7.73 6.81 -5.68
CA ALA A 157 7.63 5.59 -6.46
C ALA A 157 6.21 5.01 -6.43
N TRP A 158 5.75 4.50 -7.58
CA TRP A 158 4.65 3.58 -7.72
C TRP A 158 5.19 2.18 -7.94
N LEU A 159 4.88 1.28 -7.02
CA LEU A 159 5.37 -0.09 -7.05
C LEU A 159 4.20 -1.08 -7.05
N LYS A 160 4.42 -2.24 -7.68
CA LYS A 160 3.51 -3.37 -7.63
C LYS A 160 3.73 -4.10 -6.31
N VAL A 161 2.69 -4.22 -5.51
CA VAL A 161 2.63 -5.13 -4.38
C VAL A 161 1.73 -6.30 -4.74
N GLU A 162 2.23 -7.52 -4.52
CA GLU A 162 1.49 -8.74 -4.82
C GLU A 162 1.66 -9.76 -3.70
N ALA A 163 0.63 -10.56 -3.46
CA ALA A 163 0.67 -11.66 -2.52
C ALA A 163 -0.10 -12.86 -3.06
N GLN A 164 0.29 -14.05 -2.61
CA GLN A 164 -0.39 -15.29 -2.94
C GLN A 164 -0.44 -16.22 -1.73
N VAL A 165 -1.49 -17.02 -1.65
CA VAL A 165 -1.58 -18.11 -0.70
C VAL A 165 -0.57 -19.18 -1.11
N GLU A 166 0.31 -19.56 -0.19
CA GLU A 166 1.32 -20.58 -0.42
C GLU A 166 0.85 -21.96 0.05
N ARG A 167 0.24 -21.99 1.24
CA ARG A 167 -0.35 -23.21 1.81
C ARG A 167 -1.32 -22.90 2.94
N CYS A 168 -2.23 -23.82 3.17
CA CYS A 168 -3.11 -23.82 4.34
C CYS A 168 -2.73 -25.00 5.27
N GLU A 169 -2.68 -24.73 6.58
CA GLU A 169 -2.42 -25.75 7.59
C GLU A 169 -3.64 -25.88 8.52
N GLY A 170 -4.29 -27.02 8.44
CA GLY A 170 -5.55 -27.25 9.15
C GLY A 170 -6.65 -26.28 8.67
N LYS A 171 -7.56 -25.91 9.60
CA LYS A 171 -8.73 -25.08 9.23
C LYS A 171 -8.48 -23.57 9.33
N ARG A 172 -7.40 -23.14 9.97
CA ARG A 172 -7.25 -21.75 10.38
C ARG A 172 -5.98 -21.05 9.91
N LYS A 173 -4.87 -21.78 9.76
CA LYS A 173 -3.57 -21.19 9.41
C LYS A 173 -3.42 -21.06 7.90
N VAL A 174 -3.11 -19.88 7.43
CA VAL A 174 -2.86 -19.58 6.02
C VAL A 174 -1.50 -18.91 5.90
N TRP A 175 -0.58 -19.56 5.19
CA TRP A 175 0.73 -19.01 4.87
C TRP A 175 0.66 -18.28 3.55
N ILE A 176 1.14 -17.05 3.55
CA ILE A 176 1.03 -16.12 2.43
C ILE A 176 2.41 -15.56 2.15
N ARG A 177 2.81 -15.59 0.87
CA ARG A 177 4.03 -14.92 0.39
C ARG A 177 3.65 -13.63 -0.31
N SER A 178 4.42 -12.56 -0.06
CA SER A 178 4.22 -11.26 -0.68
C SER A 178 5.53 -10.69 -1.23
N LYS A 179 5.40 -9.81 -2.24
CA LYS A 179 6.51 -9.17 -2.92
C LYS A 179 6.14 -7.74 -3.31
N LEU A 180 7.10 -6.83 -3.15
CA LEU A 180 7.05 -5.45 -3.63
C LEU A 180 8.10 -5.27 -4.73
N SER A 181 7.69 -4.89 -5.93
CA SER A 181 8.60 -4.77 -7.08
C SER A 181 8.26 -3.56 -7.96
N ASP A 182 9.28 -3.04 -8.65
CA ASP A 182 9.07 -2.09 -9.74
C ASP A 182 8.64 -2.88 -10.99
N PRO A 183 7.47 -2.63 -11.55
CA PRO A 183 6.99 -3.35 -12.73
C PRO A 183 7.70 -2.93 -14.02
N ASN A 184 8.47 -1.82 -14.02
CA ASN A 184 9.17 -1.33 -15.21
C ASN A 184 10.49 -2.05 -15.47
N ASP A 185 11.21 -2.41 -14.40
CA ASP A 185 12.53 -3.05 -14.50
C ASP A 185 12.65 -4.39 -13.76
N GLY A 186 11.59 -4.78 -13.01
CA GLY A 186 11.56 -6.02 -12.24
C GLY A 186 12.33 -5.97 -10.92
N THR A 187 12.86 -4.82 -10.52
CA THR A 187 13.58 -4.65 -9.24
C THR A 187 12.70 -5.05 -8.07
N VAL A 188 13.16 -6.00 -7.24
CA VAL A 188 12.48 -6.44 -6.03
C VAL A 188 12.99 -5.65 -4.83
N HIS A 189 12.12 -4.80 -4.28
CA HIS A 189 12.43 -3.96 -3.13
C HIS A 189 12.26 -4.69 -1.79
N CYS A 190 11.24 -5.53 -1.71
CA CYS A 190 10.88 -6.21 -0.47
C CYS A 190 10.16 -7.54 -0.76
N THR A 191 10.39 -8.53 0.07
CA THR A 191 9.60 -9.77 0.12
C THR A 191 9.16 -10.04 1.54
N ALA A 192 8.03 -10.71 1.72
CA ALA A 192 7.65 -11.18 3.03
C ALA A 192 6.93 -12.53 2.96
N GLU A 193 7.02 -13.27 4.05
CA GLU A 193 6.24 -14.44 4.36
C GLU A 193 5.43 -14.15 5.63
N GLY A 194 4.13 -14.39 5.61
CA GLY A 194 3.27 -14.14 6.73
C GLY A 194 2.35 -15.30 7.06
N LEU A 195 1.96 -15.36 8.33
CA LEU A 195 0.94 -16.27 8.82
C LEU A 195 -0.33 -15.46 9.14
N PHE A 196 -1.39 -15.75 8.42
CA PHE A 196 -2.73 -15.26 8.70
C PHE A 196 -3.53 -16.33 9.46
N LEU A 197 -4.24 -15.94 10.51
CA LEU A 197 -5.05 -16.82 11.30
C LEU A 197 -6.54 -16.49 11.12
N ARG A 198 -7.30 -17.37 10.49
CA ARG A 198 -8.76 -17.23 10.31
C ARG A 198 -9.46 -17.27 11.65
N SER A 199 -10.48 -16.43 11.85
CA SER A 199 -11.34 -16.49 13.03
C SER A 199 -12.13 -17.79 13.08
N ALA A 200 -12.53 -18.22 14.28
CA ALA A 200 -13.33 -19.44 14.46
C ALA A 200 -14.70 -19.35 13.75
N GLU A 201 -15.30 -18.15 13.75
CA GLU A 201 -16.60 -17.87 13.13
C GLU A 201 -16.56 -17.89 11.60
N ALA A 202 -15.45 -17.43 10.99
CA ALA A 202 -15.27 -17.48 9.53
C ALA A 202 -15.17 -18.93 9.02
N ASN A 203 -14.66 -19.86 9.85
CA ASN A 203 -14.61 -21.28 9.49
C ASN A 203 -15.97 -21.95 9.46
N ALA A 204 -16.94 -21.48 10.24
CA ALA A 204 -18.29 -22.05 10.28
C ALA A 204 -19.12 -21.71 9.02
N ARG A 205 -18.81 -20.58 8.34
CA ARG A 205 -19.51 -20.14 7.11
C ARG A 205 -18.99 -20.79 5.83
N GLY A 206 -17.75 -21.29 5.81
CA GLY A 206 -17.13 -21.93 4.64
C GLY A 206 -17.34 -23.45 4.53
N THR A 207 -18.16 -24.04 5.41
CA THR A 207 -18.48 -25.49 5.43
C THR A 207 -19.99 -25.78 5.22
N ALA A 208 -20.75 -24.77 4.77
CA ALA A 208 -22.18 -24.93 4.44
C ALA A 208 -22.41 -24.90 2.93
#